data_c38a588d9fb5c1cc306b82a7594a9062
#
_entry.id   c38a588d9fb5c1cc306b82a7594a9062
#
_cell.length_a   1.000
_cell.length_b   1.000
_cell.length_c   1.000
_cell.angle_alpha   90.00
_cell.angle_beta   90.00
_cell.angle_gamma   90.00
#
_symmetry.space_group_name_H-M   'P 1'
#
loop_
_entity.id
_entity.type
_entity.pdbx_description
1 polymer ?
#
loop_
_entity_poly.entity_id
_entity_poly.type
_entity_poly.pdbx_seq_one_letter_code
_entity_poly.pdbx_strand_id
1 'polypeptide(L)'
;MNDPGSTTEDHYFVAIAGNIGVGKTTMTRLISDKLEWEAYYEPVITNPYLDDFYKDMNRWSFHLQVYFLSKRFEMQKKIVENNISCIQDRTIYEDAEIFARTLFKNGSMTERDFENYQDLFHNMTYYLQDPDLIVYLRADVDELLERIQQRGRESEKSIPKSYLSQLNDAYESWIPRAKKMTQVLEINTNNCTEEEIIAQAERIIERIEEFCPPSIFDR
;
A
#
# COMPACT_ATOMS: atom_id res chain seq x y z
N MET A 1 23.92 -20.72 30.60
CA MET A 1 24.86 -20.70 29.47
C MET A 1 24.14 -19.98 28.36
N ASN A 2 24.44 -18.68 28.18
CA ASN A 2 23.90 -17.88 27.10
C ASN A 2 24.67 -18.23 25.84
N ASP A 3 23.97 -18.63 24.81
CA ASP A 3 24.53 -18.84 23.47
C ASP A 3 24.82 -17.49 22.84
N PRO A 4 26.09 -17.09 22.60
CA PRO A 4 26.41 -15.80 21.96
C PRO A 4 26.62 -16.02 20.46
N GLY A 5 25.54 -16.31 19.71
CA GLY A 5 25.66 -16.65 18.29
C GLY A 5 24.42 -16.43 17.44
N SER A 6 23.38 -15.79 17.95
CA SER A 6 22.26 -15.34 17.11
C SER A 6 22.60 -13.94 16.58
N THR A 7 23.29 -13.87 15.45
CA THR A 7 23.21 -12.69 14.59
C THR A 7 21.77 -12.60 14.12
N THR A 8 20.98 -11.71 14.71
CA THR A 8 19.69 -11.33 14.15
C THR A 8 19.99 -10.69 12.81
N GLU A 9 19.74 -11.43 11.73
CA GLU A 9 19.70 -10.84 10.39
C GLU A 9 18.65 -9.73 10.45
N ASP A 10 19.02 -8.51 10.08
CA ASP A 10 18.11 -7.39 10.04
C ASP A 10 17.14 -7.63 8.89
N HIS A 11 15.84 -7.77 9.20
CA HIS A 11 14.78 -7.94 8.20
C HIS A 11 14.06 -6.62 8.01
N TYR A 12 13.78 -6.28 6.76
CA TYR A 12 13.22 -4.99 6.38
C TYR A 12 11.84 -5.15 5.74
N PHE A 13 10.93 -4.30 6.17
CA PHE A 13 9.59 -4.21 5.62
C PHE A 13 9.42 -2.90 4.84
N VAL A 14 9.36 -2.98 3.50
CA VAL A 14 9.13 -1.85 2.61
C VAL A 14 7.70 -1.87 2.07
N ALA A 15 7.03 -0.73 2.15
CA ALA A 15 5.67 -0.57 1.65
C ALA A 15 5.63 0.32 0.40
N ILE A 16 4.92 -0.11 -0.64
CA ILE A 16 4.64 0.70 -1.82
C ILE A 16 3.25 1.30 -1.70
N ALA A 17 3.18 2.59 -1.47
CA ALA A 17 1.94 3.35 -1.26
C ALA A 17 1.56 4.17 -2.50
N GLY A 18 0.27 4.49 -2.63
CA GLY A 18 -0.23 5.37 -3.69
C GLY A 18 -1.62 5.00 -4.21
N ASN A 19 -2.19 5.86 -5.03
CA ASN A 19 -3.56 5.76 -5.51
C ASN A 19 -3.80 4.55 -6.45
N ILE A 20 -5.06 4.28 -6.75
CA ILE A 20 -5.48 3.28 -7.73
C ILE A 20 -4.90 3.68 -9.11
N GLY A 21 -4.28 2.72 -9.82
CA GLY A 21 -3.71 2.97 -11.15
C GLY A 21 -2.30 3.55 -11.17
N VAL A 22 -1.69 3.92 -10.02
CA VAL A 22 -0.37 4.60 -9.98
C VAL A 22 0.81 3.69 -10.34
N GLY A 23 0.64 2.36 -10.36
CA GLY A 23 1.70 1.41 -10.72
C GLY A 23 2.35 0.65 -9.56
N LYS A 24 1.72 0.65 -8.36
CA LYS A 24 2.26 -0.05 -7.18
C LYS A 24 2.67 -1.49 -7.44
N THR A 25 1.78 -2.30 -8.01
CA THR A 25 2.03 -3.73 -8.27
C THR A 25 3.23 -3.95 -9.20
N THR A 26 3.40 -3.09 -10.21
CA THR A 26 4.56 -3.12 -11.11
C THR A 26 5.84 -2.78 -10.35
N MET A 27 5.81 -1.74 -9.54
CA MET A 27 6.95 -1.30 -8.73
C MET A 27 7.33 -2.37 -7.69
N THR A 28 6.34 -2.92 -6.97
CA THR A 28 6.54 -4.02 -6.02
C THR A 28 7.26 -5.19 -6.68
N ARG A 29 6.79 -5.63 -7.87
CA ARG A 29 7.42 -6.72 -8.62
C ARG A 29 8.86 -6.39 -9.04
N LEU A 30 9.10 -5.23 -9.66
CA LEU A 30 10.43 -4.85 -10.13
C LEU A 30 11.46 -4.83 -8.98
N ILE A 31 11.07 -4.31 -7.82
CA ILE A 31 11.97 -4.20 -6.67
C ILE A 31 12.15 -5.57 -6.01
N SER A 32 11.07 -6.33 -5.79
CA SER A 32 11.15 -7.66 -5.17
C SER A 32 11.97 -8.65 -6.00
N ASP A 33 11.78 -8.65 -7.32
CA ASP A 33 12.55 -9.50 -8.25
C ASP A 33 14.06 -9.16 -8.20
N LYS A 34 14.42 -7.88 -8.07
CA LYS A 34 15.80 -7.43 -8.06
C LYS A 34 16.51 -7.68 -6.73
N LEU A 35 15.81 -7.50 -5.61
CA LEU A 35 16.34 -7.70 -4.26
C LEU A 35 16.17 -9.15 -3.78
N GLU A 36 15.49 -10.00 -4.53
CA GLU A 36 15.11 -11.37 -4.14
C GLU A 36 14.31 -11.39 -2.81
N TRP A 37 13.50 -10.33 -2.57
CA TRP A 37 12.67 -10.19 -1.39
C TRP A 37 11.26 -10.73 -1.62
N GLU A 38 10.62 -11.21 -0.54
CA GLU A 38 9.22 -11.67 -0.61
C GLU A 38 8.27 -10.51 -0.95
N ALA A 39 7.36 -10.75 -1.90
CA ALA A 39 6.39 -9.76 -2.33
C ALA A 39 4.97 -10.10 -1.86
N TYR A 40 4.31 -9.14 -1.20
CA TYR A 40 2.93 -9.26 -0.74
C TYR A 40 2.02 -8.36 -1.57
N TYR A 41 1.15 -8.97 -2.38
CA TYR A 41 0.26 -8.26 -3.30
C TYR A 41 -1.16 -8.09 -2.76
N GLU A 42 -1.79 -6.97 -3.15
CA GLU A 42 -3.18 -6.69 -2.80
C GLU A 42 -4.14 -7.72 -3.42
N PRO A 43 -5.04 -8.36 -2.64
CA PRO A 43 -5.98 -9.37 -3.15
C PRO A 43 -7.20 -8.73 -3.84
N VAL A 44 -6.98 -7.99 -4.93
CA VAL A 44 -8.05 -7.28 -5.66
C VAL A 44 -8.96 -8.25 -6.42
N ILE A 45 -8.38 -9.26 -7.08
CA ILE A 45 -9.09 -10.15 -8.01
C ILE A 45 -10.14 -11.01 -7.31
N THR A 46 -9.92 -11.38 -6.06
CA THR A 46 -10.81 -12.26 -5.28
C THR A 46 -11.76 -11.51 -4.36
N ASN A 47 -11.84 -10.18 -4.48
CA ASN A 47 -12.68 -9.38 -3.60
C ASN A 47 -14.16 -9.48 -4.00
N PRO A 48 -15.03 -10.07 -3.16
CA PRO A 48 -16.42 -10.30 -3.50
C PRO A 48 -17.29 -9.04 -3.47
N TYR A 49 -16.78 -7.93 -2.94
CA TYR A 49 -17.54 -6.68 -2.76
C TYR A 49 -17.19 -5.60 -3.78
N LEU A 50 -16.09 -5.76 -4.53
CA LEU A 50 -15.54 -4.65 -5.32
C LEU A 50 -16.48 -4.20 -6.44
N ASP A 51 -17.08 -5.14 -7.16
CA ASP A 51 -18.04 -4.85 -8.24
C ASP A 51 -19.32 -4.17 -7.71
N ASP A 52 -19.82 -4.62 -6.56
CA ASP A 52 -21.01 -4.05 -5.95
C ASP A 52 -20.73 -2.68 -5.33
N PHE A 53 -19.54 -2.49 -4.79
CA PHE A 53 -19.09 -1.21 -4.24
C PHE A 53 -19.11 -0.10 -5.28
N TYR A 54 -18.57 -0.32 -6.48
CA TYR A 54 -18.59 0.72 -7.51
C TYR A 54 -19.98 1.00 -8.09
N LYS A 55 -20.94 0.06 -7.95
CA LYS A 55 -22.36 0.29 -8.31
C LYS A 55 -23.10 1.07 -7.23
N ASP A 56 -22.81 0.84 -5.96
CA ASP A 56 -23.47 1.49 -4.80
C ASP A 56 -22.47 1.63 -3.64
N MET A 57 -21.68 2.72 -3.69
CA MET A 57 -20.67 3.00 -2.67
C MET A 57 -21.29 3.14 -1.28
N ASN A 58 -22.47 3.78 -1.16
CA ASN A 58 -23.14 4.02 0.13
C ASN A 58 -23.53 2.70 0.81
N ARG A 59 -23.93 1.72 0.04
CA ARG A 59 -24.33 0.41 0.56
C ARG A 59 -23.12 -0.45 0.95
N TRP A 60 -22.04 -0.41 0.17
CA TRP A 60 -20.98 -1.41 0.24
C TRP A 60 -19.65 -0.91 0.82
N SER A 61 -19.50 0.40 1.10
CA SER A 61 -18.25 0.98 1.63
C SER A 61 -17.73 0.27 2.87
N PHE A 62 -18.57 0.10 3.90
CA PHE A 62 -18.16 -0.55 5.14
C PHE A 62 -17.75 -2.01 4.91
N HIS A 63 -18.54 -2.76 4.14
CA HIS A 63 -18.25 -4.18 3.85
C HIS A 63 -16.93 -4.36 3.11
N LEU A 64 -16.70 -3.53 2.08
CA LEU A 64 -15.47 -3.53 1.31
C LEU A 64 -14.25 -3.21 2.19
N GLN A 65 -14.36 -2.17 3.02
CA GLN A 65 -13.23 -1.75 3.86
C GLN A 65 -12.92 -2.76 4.96
N VAL A 66 -13.91 -3.39 5.57
CA VAL A 66 -13.70 -4.49 6.53
C VAL A 66 -13.06 -5.71 5.85
N TYR A 67 -13.45 -6.03 4.61
CA TYR A 67 -12.81 -7.11 3.85
C TYR A 67 -11.32 -6.81 3.60
N PHE A 68 -10.99 -5.62 3.10
CA PHE A 68 -9.60 -5.24 2.87
C PHE A 68 -8.79 -5.23 4.18
N LEU A 69 -9.34 -4.66 5.24
CA LEU A 69 -8.71 -4.65 6.57
C LEU A 69 -8.37 -6.07 7.03
N SER A 70 -9.31 -7.00 6.93
CA SER A 70 -9.11 -8.40 7.30
C SER A 70 -8.01 -9.08 6.47
N LYS A 71 -8.02 -8.89 5.15
CA LYS A 71 -7.03 -9.49 4.26
C LYS A 71 -5.64 -8.88 4.45
N ARG A 72 -5.57 -7.59 4.69
CA ARG A 72 -4.32 -6.87 4.97
C ARG A 72 -3.71 -7.29 6.30
N PHE A 73 -4.56 -7.45 7.31
CA PHE A 73 -4.12 -7.97 8.60
C PHE A 73 -3.57 -9.40 8.50
N GLU A 74 -4.23 -10.27 7.74
CA GLU A 74 -3.72 -11.63 7.44
C GLU A 74 -2.33 -11.59 6.79
N MET A 75 -2.12 -10.69 5.83
CA MET A 75 -0.81 -10.50 5.19
C MET A 75 0.25 -10.01 6.17
N GLN A 76 -0.05 -8.98 6.95
CA GLN A 76 0.92 -8.42 7.89
C GLN A 76 1.28 -9.40 9.01
N LYS A 77 0.35 -10.25 9.43
CA LYS A 77 0.70 -11.37 10.33
C LYS A 77 1.77 -12.28 9.71
N LYS A 78 1.63 -12.62 8.43
CA LYS A 78 2.64 -13.42 7.71
C LYS A 78 3.98 -12.72 7.64
N ILE A 79 4.00 -11.40 7.40
CA ILE A 79 5.24 -10.59 7.41
C ILE A 79 5.95 -10.74 8.75
N VAL A 80 5.22 -10.55 9.86
CA VAL A 80 5.78 -10.70 11.21
C VAL A 80 6.21 -12.14 11.51
N GLU A 81 5.41 -13.13 11.11
CA GLU A 81 5.69 -14.57 11.37
C GLU A 81 6.88 -15.07 10.54
N ASN A 82 7.00 -14.67 9.29
CA ASN A 82 8.07 -15.10 8.40
C ASN A 82 9.43 -14.47 8.75
N ASN A 83 9.40 -13.26 9.28
CA ASN A 83 10.59 -12.52 9.71
C ASN A 83 11.70 -12.51 8.65
N ILE A 84 11.32 -12.13 7.40
CA ILE A 84 12.20 -11.99 6.24
C ILE A 84 11.98 -10.63 5.60
N SER A 85 12.98 -10.12 4.89
CA SER A 85 12.84 -8.87 4.15
C SER A 85 11.75 -8.97 3.08
N CYS A 86 10.87 -7.98 3.01
CA CYS A 86 9.70 -8.04 2.15
C CYS A 86 9.25 -6.68 1.63
N ILE A 87 8.45 -6.73 0.55
CA ILE A 87 7.80 -5.56 -0.06
C ILE A 87 6.30 -5.81 -0.12
N GLN A 88 5.51 -4.85 0.33
CA GLN A 88 4.05 -4.93 0.31
C GLN A 88 3.43 -3.88 -0.60
N ASP A 89 2.55 -4.33 -1.52
CA ASP A 89 1.67 -3.48 -2.32
C ASP A 89 0.50 -3.01 -1.45
N ARG A 90 0.55 -1.79 -0.97
CA ARG A 90 -0.40 -1.11 -0.09
C ARG A 90 -0.43 -1.67 1.34
N THR A 91 -0.44 -0.77 2.31
CA THR A 91 -0.50 -1.10 3.75
C THR A 91 -1.90 -1.01 4.34
N ILE A 92 -2.06 -1.58 5.52
CA ILE A 92 -3.25 -1.45 6.35
C ILE A 92 -3.52 0.02 6.76
N TYR A 93 -2.47 0.85 6.83
CA TYR A 93 -2.57 2.27 7.15
C TYR A 93 -3.27 3.06 6.05
N GLU A 94 -3.03 2.72 4.77
CA GLU A 94 -3.73 3.33 3.64
C GLU A 94 -5.21 2.97 3.62
N ASP A 95 -5.57 1.73 4.00
CA ASP A 95 -6.98 1.32 4.10
C ASP A 95 -7.74 2.23 5.06
N ALA A 96 -7.16 2.56 6.22
CA ALA A 96 -7.79 3.41 7.24
C ALA A 96 -7.68 4.91 6.91
N GLU A 97 -6.46 5.40 6.65
CA GLU A 97 -6.17 6.84 6.55
C GLU A 97 -6.57 7.44 5.20
N ILE A 98 -6.63 6.63 4.15
CA ILE A 98 -6.96 7.09 2.80
C ILE A 98 -8.37 6.63 2.44
N PHE A 99 -8.61 5.31 2.35
CA PHE A 99 -9.85 4.78 1.76
C PHE A 99 -11.06 4.92 2.69
N ALA A 100 -11.02 4.35 3.88
CA ALA A 100 -12.14 4.42 4.81
C ALA A 100 -12.45 5.88 5.22
N ARG A 101 -11.41 6.66 5.49
CA ARG A 101 -11.57 8.08 5.83
C ARG A 101 -12.15 8.91 4.69
N THR A 102 -11.79 8.64 3.43
CA THR A 102 -12.37 9.33 2.26
C THR A 102 -13.84 8.96 2.10
N LEU A 103 -14.20 7.68 2.25
CA LEU A 103 -15.58 7.21 2.18
C LEU A 103 -16.46 7.79 3.31
N PHE A 104 -15.91 7.98 4.49
CA PHE A 104 -16.58 8.71 5.56
C PHE A 104 -16.78 10.20 5.22
N LYS A 105 -15.71 10.88 4.80
CA LYS A 105 -15.77 12.32 4.46
C LYS A 105 -16.73 12.67 3.32
N ASN A 106 -16.85 11.78 2.33
CA ASN A 106 -17.77 12.01 1.20
C ASN A 106 -19.20 11.48 1.45
N GLY A 107 -19.47 10.97 2.67
CA GLY A 107 -20.80 10.50 3.07
C GLY A 107 -21.16 9.08 2.59
N SER A 108 -20.23 8.35 1.98
CA SER A 108 -20.46 6.95 1.56
C SER A 108 -20.35 5.94 2.71
N MET A 109 -19.81 6.34 3.84
CA MET A 109 -19.77 5.56 5.08
C MET A 109 -20.37 6.38 6.21
N THR A 110 -21.24 5.78 7.02
CA THR A 110 -21.85 6.47 8.17
C THR A 110 -20.81 6.68 9.28
N GLU A 111 -21.06 7.66 10.16
CA GLU A 111 -20.19 7.92 11.33
C GLU A 111 -20.04 6.67 12.20
N ARG A 112 -21.14 6.00 12.53
CA ARG A 112 -21.15 4.76 13.31
C ARG A 112 -20.31 3.66 12.67
N ASP A 113 -20.40 3.49 11.34
CA ASP A 113 -19.65 2.47 10.62
C ASP A 113 -18.15 2.83 10.58
N PHE A 114 -17.82 4.12 10.43
CA PHE A 114 -16.44 4.58 10.42
C PHE A 114 -15.80 4.45 11.81
N GLU A 115 -16.50 4.79 12.89
CA GLU A 115 -16.02 4.59 14.25
C GLU A 115 -15.73 3.11 14.53
N ASN A 116 -16.69 2.22 14.19
CA ASN A 116 -16.50 0.78 14.35
C ASN A 116 -15.33 0.24 13.50
N TYR A 117 -15.14 0.77 12.28
CA TYR A 117 -13.99 0.43 11.45
C TYR A 117 -12.67 0.89 12.11
N GLN A 118 -12.62 2.09 12.66
CA GLN A 118 -11.44 2.60 13.37
C GLN A 118 -11.10 1.77 14.61
N ASP A 119 -12.09 1.35 15.37
CA ASP A 119 -11.89 0.47 16.54
C ASP A 119 -11.27 -0.87 16.11
N LEU A 120 -11.78 -1.49 15.03
CA LEU A 120 -11.20 -2.70 14.46
C LEU A 120 -9.74 -2.47 14.01
N PHE A 121 -9.49 -1.38 13.28
CA PHE A 121 -8.15 -1.02 12.82
C PHE A 121 -7.17 -0.86 13.97
N HIS A 122 -7.51 -0.07 15.01
CA HIS A 122 -6.65 0.16 16.16
C HIS A 122 -6.35 -1.12 16.94
N ASN A 123 -7.38 -1.96 17.16
CA ASN A 123 -7.20 -3.24 17.84
C ASN A 123 -6.30 -4.21 17.07
N MET A 124 -6.38 -4.20 15.73
CA MET A 124 -5.56 -5.07 14.88
C MET A 124 -4.10 -4.55 14.78
N THR A 125 -3.92 -3.25 14.58
CA THR A 125 -2.58 -2.67 14.32
C THR A 125 -1.69 -2.64 15.55
N TYR A 126 -2.25 -2.70 16.77
CA TYR A 126 -1.47 -2.71 18.01
C TYR A 126 -0.38 -3.81 18.05
N TYR A 127 -0.59 -4.90 17.31
CA TYR A 127 0.31 -6.07 17.29
C TYR A 127 1.12 -6.19 16.00
N LEU A 128 1.05 -5.21 15.13
CA LEU A 128 1.70 -5.25 13.83
C LEU A 128 3.00 -4.43 13.83
N GLN A 129 3.88 -4.77 12.92
CA GLN A 129 5.10 -4.01 12.64
C GLN A 129 4.79 -2.90 11.63
N ASP A 130 5.30 -1.70 11.90
CA ASP A 130 5.28 -0.59 10.96
C ASP A 130 6.31 -0.83 9.83
N PRO A 131 6.07 -0.34 8.60
CA PRO A 131 7.07 -0.40 7.55
C PRO A 131 8.28 0.48 7.92
N ASP A 132 9.49 -0.03 7.61
CA ASP A 132 10.75 0.70 7.79
C ASP A 132 10.86 1.84 6.76
N LEU A 133 10.30 1.62 5.56
CA LEU A 133 10.25 2.60 4.47
C LEU A 133 8.90 2.53 3.76
N ILE A 134 8.31 3.70 3.51
CA ILE A 134 7.18 3.85 2.59
C ILE A 134 7.68 4.50 1.30
N VAL A 135 7.50 3.83 0.17
CA VAL A 135 7.69 4.40 -1.17
C VAL A 135 6.34 4.89 -1.67
N TYR A 136 6.13 6.20 -1.64
CA TYR A 136 4.89 6.83 -2.10
C TYR A 136 4.98 7.17 -3.59
N LEU A 137 4.22 6.44 -4.41
CA LEU A 137 4.05 6.72 -5.83
C LEU A 137 2.90 7.71 -6.03
N ARG A 138 3.18 8.80 -6.76
CA ARG A 138 2.17 9.82 -7.07
C ARG A 138 2.03 10.01 -8.58
N ALA A 139 0.81 10.25 -9.02
CA ALA A 139 0.46 10.63 -10.39
C ALA A 139 -0.80 11.50 -10.40
N ASP A 140 -0.97 12.27 -11.45
CA ASP A 140 -2.15 13.10 -11.66
C ASP A 140 -3.39 12.24 -11.97
N VAL A 141 -4.57 12.73 -11.63
CA VAL A 141 -5.82 11.96 -11.74
C VAL A 141 -6.10 11.52 -13.19
N ASP A 142 -5.74 12.36 -14.17
CA ASP A 142 -5.95 12.03 -15.59
C ASP A 142 -5.05 10.87 -16.02
N GLU A 143 -3.80 10.87 -15.61
CA GLU A 143 -2.87 9.75 -15.80
C GLU A 143 -3.36 8.46 -15.15
N LEU A 144 -3.87 8.55 -13.90
CA LEU A 144 -4.43 7.39 -13.20
C LEU A 144 -5.62 6.79 -13.95
N LEU A 145 -6.53 7.63 -14.48
CA LEU A 145 -7.67 7.18 -15.27
C LEU A 145 -7.24 6.47 -16.55
N GLU A 146 -6.28 7.03 -17.28
CA GLU A 146 -5.74 6.40 -18.49
C GLU A 146 -5.16 5.02 -18.19
N ARG A 147 -4.35 4.90 -17.15
CA ARG A 147 -3.75 3.62 -16.74
C ARG A 147 -4.78 2.60 -16.27
N ILE A 148 -5.83 3.03 -15.56
CA ILE A 148 -6.95 2.18 -15.15
C ILE A 148 -7.69 1.66 -16.38
N GLN A 149 -7.96 2.51 -17.38
CA GLN A 149 -8.61 2.13 -18.62
C GLN A 149 -7.76 1.15 -19.44
N GLN A 150 -6.45 1.42 -19.57
CA GLN A 150 -5.51 0.54 -20.28
C GLN A 150 -5.41 -0.84 -19.63
N ARG A 151 -5.42 -0.90 -18.30
CA ARG A 151 -5.42 -2.17 -17.53
C ARG A 151 -6.70 -2.97 -17.73
N GLY A 152 -7.84 -2.33 -17.96
CA GLY A 152 -9.08 -2.94 -18.41
C GLY A 152 -9.80 -3.86 -17.43
N ARG A 153 -9.60 -3.70 -16.11
CA ARG A 153 -10.34 -4.46 -15.09
C ARG A 153 -11.81 -4.02 -15.08
N GLU A 154 -12.73 -4.97 -15.23
CA GLU A 154 -14.18 -4.67 -15.30
C GLU A 154 -14.70 -3.91 -14.08
N SER A 155 -14.32 -4.31 -12.87
CA SER A 155 -14.71 -3.65 -11.62
C SER A 155 -14.29 -2.19 -11.54
N GLU A 156 -13.20 -1.82 -12.19
CA GLU A 156 -12.61 -0.49 -12.10
C GLU A 156 -13.09 0.48 -13.20
N LYS A 157 -13.80 0.00 -14.21
CA LYS A 157 -14.29 0.83 -15.34
C LYS A 157 -15.22 1.95 -14.91
N SER A 158 -15.92 1.79 -13.78
CA SER A 158 -16.88 2.75 -13.25
C SER A 158 -16.35 3.64 -12.13
N ILE A 159 -15.02 3.63 -11.88
CA ILE A 159 -14.42 4.49 -10.85
C ILE A 159 -14.66 5.98 -11.20
N PRO A 160 -15.32 6.76 -10.34
CA PRO A 160 -15.52 8.17 -10.60
C PRO A 160 -14.19 8.95 -10.53
N LYS A 161 -13.94 9.86 -11.49
CA LYS A 161 -12.78 10.77 -11.46
C LYS A 161 -12.71 11.55 -10.14
N SER A 162 -13.87 12.00 -9.63
CA SER A 162 -13.96 12.70 -8.35
C SER A 162 -13.48 11.87 -7.16
N TYR A 163 -13.71 10.56 -7.18
CA TYR A 163 -13.22 9.67 -6.13
C TYR A 163 -11.70 9.54 -6.17
N LEU A 164 -11.10 9.37 -7.35
CA LEU A 164 -9.64 9.37 -7.51
C LEU A 164 -9.01 10.68 -7.05
N SER A 165 -9.66 11.83 -7.33
CA SER A 165 -9.20 13.13 -6.84
C SER A 165 -9.23 13.21 -5.31
N GLN A 166 -10.33 12.77 -4.68
CA GLN A 166 -10.42 12.72 -3.22
C GLN A 166 -9.35 11.82 -2.58
N LEU A 167 -9.03 10.70 -3.23
CA LEU A 167 -7.95 9.84 -2.76
C LEU A 167 -6.58 10.52 -2.89
N ASN A 168 -6.28 11.21 -4.00
CA ASN A 168 -5.03 11.99 -4.13
C ASN A 168 -4.92 13.05 -3.03
N ASP A 169 -5.97 13.82 -2.78
CA ASP A 169 -6.00 14.83 -1.71
C ASP A 169 -5.77 14.17 -0.31
N ALA A 170 -6.33 12.97 -0.11
CA ALA A 170 -6.13 12.22 1.13
C ALA A 170 -4.66 11.79 1.28
N TYR A 171 -4.00 11.30 0.21
CA TYR A 171 -2.57 10.98 0.23
C TYR A 171 -1.72 12.21 0.54
N GLU A 172 -1.93 13.33 -0.16
CA GLU A 172 -1.18 14.57 0.07
C GLU A 172 -1.32 15.08 1.52
N SER A 173 -2.48 14.84 2.14
CA SER A 173 -2.72 15.17 3.55
C SER A 173 -2.08 14.17 4.52
N TRP A 174 -1.95 12.90 4.14
CA TRP A 174 -1.44 11.83 4.99
C TRP A 174 0.09 11.74 4.99
N ILE A 175 0.74 11.90 3.83
CA ILE A 175 2.20 11.78 3.68
C ILE A 175 3.00 12.63 4.69
N PRO A 176 2.66 13.92 4.97
CA PRO A 176 3.35 14.71 5.98
C PRO A 176 3.24 14.14 7.39
N ARG A 177 2.19 13.38 7.70
CA ARG A 177 2.01 12.68 8.98
C ARG A 177 2.82 11.38 9.00
N ALA A 178 2.77 10.60 7.92
CA ALA A 178 3.54 9.37 7.76
C ALA A 178 5.05 9.63 7.92
N LYS A 179 5.58 10.72 7.37
CA LYS A 179 6.99 11.16 7.52
C LYS A 179 7.42 11.41 8.98
N LYS A 180 6.49 11.56 9.91
CA LYS A 180 6.82 11.70 11.35
C LYS A 180 6.95 10.34 12.06
N MET A 181 6.47 9.27 11.44
CA MET A 181 6.43 7.93 12.01
C MET A 181 7.46 7.01 11.38
N THR A 182 7.65 7.12 10.07
CA THR A 182 8.59 6.30 9.31
C THR A 182 9.23 7.10 8.18
N GLN A 183 10.21 6.53 7.51
CA GLN A 183 10.81 7.13 6.33
C GLN A 183 9.88 7.05 5.13
N VAL A 184 9.80 8.12 4.35
CA VAL A 184 8.98 8.18 3.15
C VAL A 184 9.80 8.68 1.97
N LEU A 185 9.85 7.88 0.91
CA LEU A 185 10.42 8.24 -0.38
C LEU A 185 9.29 8.55 -1.36
N GLU A 186 9.26 9.78 -1.91
CA GLU A 186 8.24 10.19 -2.87
C GLU A 186 8.76 10.06 -4.30
N ILE A 187 7.98 9.39 -5.15
CA ILE A 187 8.29 9.13 -6.55
C ILE A 187 7.13 9.65 -7.42
N ASN A 188 7.43 10.59 -8.30
CA ASN A 188 6.48 11.03 -9.32
C ASN A 188 6.55 10.09 -10.53
N THR A 189 5.42 9.51 -10.91
CA THR A 189 5.31 8.57 -12.04
C THR A 189 4.50 9.13 -13.20
N ASN A 190 4.21 10.45 -13.23
CA ASN A 190 3.50 11.09 -14.34
C ASN A 190 4.29 10.95 -15.65
N ASN A 191 3.58 10.59 -16.72
CA ASN A 191 4.10 10.50 -18.09
C ASN A 191 5.39 9.65 -18.22
N CYS A 192 5.64 8.74 -17.25
CA CYS A 192 6.82 7.89 -17.30
C CYS A 192 6.66 6.79 -18.35
N THR A 193 7.66 6.64 -19.19
CA THR A 193 7.83 5.48 -20.07
C THR A 193 8.17 4.22 -19.26
N GLU A 194 8.15 3.06 -19.89
CA GLU A 194 8.53 1.81 -19.21
C GLU A 194 9.98 1.85 -18.74
N GLU A 195 10.90 2.40 -19.55
CA GLU A 195 12.31 2.58 -19.18
C GLU A 195 12.48 3.53 -17.99
N GLU A 196 11.69 4.60 -17.92
CA GLU A 196 11.72 5.53 -16.79
C GLU A 196 11.16 4.91 -15.50
N ILE A 197 10.14 4.05 -15.60
CA ILE A 197 9.64 3.28 -14.45
C ILE A 197 10.72 2.31 -13.93
N ILE A 198 11.45 1.63 -14.82
CA ILE A 198 12.57 0.77 -14.44
C ILE A 198 13.68 1.60 -13.75
N ALA A 199 14.05 2.75 -14.32
CA ALA A 199 15.04 3.64 -13.71
C ALA A 199 14.58 4.18 -12.34
N GLN A 200 13.29 4.43 -12.14
CA GLN A 200 12.75 4.77 -10.81
C GLN A 200 12.85 3.59 -9.83
N ALA A 201 12.60 2.37 -10.29
CA ALA A 201 12.76 1.18 -9.45
C ALA A 201 14.22 1.02 -9.01
N GLU A 202 15.21 1.23 -9.90
CA GLU A 202 16.63 1.19 -9.57
C GLU A 202 17.00 2.23 -8.50
N ARG A 203 16.53 3.46 -8.63
CA ARG A 203 16.73 4.51 -7.60
C ARG A 203 16.12 4.16 -6.25
N ILE A 204 14.95 3.51 -6.26
CA ILE A 204 14.32 3.04 -5.02
C ILE A 204 15.17 1.94 -4.40
N ILE A 205 15.69 1.01 -5.20
CA ILE A 205 16.57 -0.06 -4.75
C ILE A 205 17.85 0.52 -4.13
N GLU A 206 18.55 1.43 -4.81
CA GLU A 206 19.71 2.12 -4.25
C GLU A 206 19.39 2.74 -2.88
N ARG A 207 18.20 3.35 -2.76
CA ARG A 207 17.77 3.96 -1.50
C ARG A 207 17.46 2.94 -0.43
N ILE A 208 16.85 1.81 -0.80
CA ILE A 208 16.64 0.68 0.12
C ILE A 208 17.98 0.14 0.61
N GLU A 209 18.95 -0.09 -0.27
CA GLU A 209 20.28 -0.59 0.09
C GLU A 209 21.07 0.37 1.00
N GLU A 210 20.87 1.68 0.86
CA GLU A 210 21.44 2.66 1.79
C GLU A 210 20.84 2.56 3.21
N PHE A 211 19.56 2.26 3.30
CA PHE A 211 18.83 2.09 4.57
C PHE A 211 19.01 0.71 5.18
N CYS A 212 19.05 -0.28 4.32
CA CYS A 212 19.02 -1.69 4.60
C CYS A 212 20.29 -2.31 3.99
N PRO A 213 21.49 -1.99 4.50
CA PRO A 213 22.71 -2.53 3.91
C PRO A 213 22.66 -4.05 4.01
N PRO A 214 23.03 -4.78 2.91
CA PRO A 214 23.10 -6.23 2.93
C PRO A 214 24.05 -6.68 4.05
N SER A 215 23.69 -7.76 4.73
CA SER A 215 24.54 -8.35 5.76
C SER A 215 25.95 -8.59 5.20
N ILE A 216 26.98 -8.26 5.98
CA ILE A 216 28.38 -8.46 5.59
C ILE A 216 28.68 -9.96 5.32
N PHE A 217 27.76 -10.84 5.68
CA PHE A 217 27.86 -12.31 5.53
C PHE A 217 27.19 -12.85 4.26
N ASP A 218 26.47 -12.02 3.49
CA ASP A 218 25.78 -12.40 2.24
C ASP A 218 26.67 -12.20 0.98
N ARG A 219 27.99 -12.20 1.12
CA ARG A 219 28.97 -12.11 0.01
C ARG A 219 29.74 -13.39 -0.20
#